data_5485116c526f0ad7a84b0eb45c17e69d
#
_entry.id   5485116c526f0ad7a84b0eb45c17e69d
#
_cell.length_a   1.000
_cell.length_b   1.000
_cell.length_c   1.000
_cell.angle_alpha   90.00
_cell.angle_beta   90.00
_cell.angle_gamma   90.00
#
_symmetry.space_group_name_H-M   'P 1'
#
loop_
_entity.id
_entity.type
_entity.pdbx_description
1 polymer ?
#
loop_
_entity_poly.entity_id
_entity_poly.type
_entity_poly.pdbx_seq_one_letter_code
_entity_poly.pdbx_strand_id
1 'polypeptide(L)'
;MLIDKLGLKNKKDLIGFFSVLTTGQIIYSAFEAFKGTFYNLLLEVLNISNSELGVIFSLIGISVFFYIPGGWVNNRFSIKSILIFGLIVRFITMTFVITCSPSFSILKIIAIIWGVVDAFFWPAVLNGVTLFTKENKRAIGFGLLESVRRAEEMLMNLLIVAIMTIFSGIAIFKGSMLTYNLLILPLIILIIKFVPKNGISTEKENNNINKSKEALRGIFFVFSKPKIWLAAISALTIYWSYIILIYSVPYLQNLYDLSTSQTALFGIFNTGLMGVLMGIIAGIIANFVFKSSSKMIAVALFISSVILTIIVFFKIPMVLSFMLLILFSVTTFLSKSVILAPIAELKIPEKYMGSAMSIGSFVAYAPIFWVYTMNGAFLDLYSSNKIIAYELIFKIGIGVSILGCLSSMLLTIINKRTS
;
A
#
# COMPACT_ATOMS: atom_id res chain seq x y z
N MET A 1 -7.66 18.46 24.28
CA MET A 1 -8.48 18.35 23.05
C MET A 1 -8.12 17.13 22.18
N LEU A 2 -6.88 16.97 21.64
CA LEU A 2 -6.53 15.75 20.84
C LEU A 2 -6.35 14.51 21.73
N ILE A 3 -5.73 14.67 22.90
CA ILE A 3 -5.52 13.62 23.91
C ILE A 3 -6.86 13.02 24.31
N ASP A 4 -7.85 13.84 24.63
CA ASP A 4 -9.18 13.39 25.06
C ASP A 4 -9.94 12.72 23.92
N LYS A 5 -9.84 13.26 22.68
CA LYS A 5 -10.47 12.68 21.49
C LYS A 5 -9.96 11.28 21.17
N LEU A 6 -8.67 11.02 21.40
CA LEU A 6 -8.04 9.70 21.21
C LEU A 6 -8.14 8.81 22.44
N GLY A 7 -8.51 9.39 23.60
CA GLY A 7 -8.56 8.67 24.86
C GLY A 7 -7.18 8.35 25.43
N LEU A 8 -6.16 9.14 25.09
CA LEU A 8 -4.81 9.04 25.62
C LEU A 8 -4.74 9.59 27.05
N LYS A 9 -3.81 9.07 27.87
CA LYS A 9 -3.73 9.45 29.29
C LYS A 9 -2.95 10.77 29.50
N ASN A 10 -1.92 11.03 28.70
CA ASN A 10 -1.01 12.15 28.90
C ASN A 10 -0.23 12.50 27.62
N LYS A 11 0.63 13.54 27.71
CA LYS A 11 1.49 13.97 26.60
C LYS A 11 2.53 12.94 26.18
N LYS A 12 3.01 12.08 27.10
CA LYS A 12 3.98 11.02 26.78
C LYS A 12 3.34 9.97 25.88
N ASP A 13 2.10 9.59 26.19
CA ASP A 13 1.32 8.67 25.34
C ASP A 13 1.06 9.25 23.95
N LEU A 14 0.83 10.56 23.86
CA LEU A 14 0.66 11.26 22.59
C LEU A 14 1.93 11.16 21.73
N ILE A 15 3.13 11.42 22.31
CA ILE A 15 4.40 11.28 21.60
C ILE A 15 4.62 9.82 21.19
N GLY A 16 4.37 8.86 22.10
CA GLY A 16 4.49 7.44 21.80
C GLY A 16 3.56 6.99 20.67
N PHE A 17 2.31 7.45 20.70
CA PHE A 17 1.34 7.19 19.65
C PHE A 17 1.82 7.71 18.28
N PHE A 18 2.19 8.99 18.19
CA PHE A 18 2.70 9.54 16.93
C PHE A 18 4.00 8.89 16.49
N SER A 19 4.89 8.50 17.40
CA SER A 19 6.09 7.73 17.05
C SER A 19 5.74 6.41 16.37
N VAL A 20 4.68 5.72 16.81
CA VAL A 20 4.19 4.50 16.16
C VAL A 20 3.62 4.80 14.78
N LEU A 21 2.81 5.87 14.62
CA LEU A 21 2.25 6.26 13.33
C LEU A 21 3.35 6.56 12.31
N THR A 22 4.31 7.42 12.70
CA THR A 22 5.47 7.81 11.88
C THR A 22 6.34 6.61 11.51
N THR A 23 6.49 5.64 12.41
CA THR A 23 7.20 4.37 12.13
C THR A 23 6.59 3.63 10.95
N GLY A 24 5.25 3.63 10.83
CA GLY A 24 4.52 3.01 9.72
C GLY A 24 4.76 3.65 8.35
N GLN A 25 5.39 4.83 8.27
CA GLN A 25 5.77 5.49 7.01
C GLN A 25 7.28 5.56 6.83
N ILE A 26 8.03 5.99 7.84
CA ILE A 26 9.48 6.23 7.73
C ILE A 26 10.25 4.98 7.29
N ILE A 27 9.82 3.79 7.71
CA ILE A 27 10.44 2.54 7.29
C ILE A 27 10.41 2.35 5.76
N TYR A 28 9.40 2.90 5.08
CA TYR A 28 9.22 2.79 3.61
C TYR A 28 9.73 4.01 2.85
N SER A 29 10.04 5.11 3.54
CA SER A 29 10.24 6.42 2.91
C SER A 29 11.49 6.52 2.04
N ALA A 30 12.54 5.75 2.35
CA ALA A 30 13.78 5.78 1.58
C ALA A 30 13.75 4.94 0.30
N PHE A 31 12.72 4.14 0.06
CA PHE A 31 12.63 3.26 -1.11
C PHE A 31 11.20 3.13 -1.66
N GLU A 32 10.30 2.44 -0.95
CA GLU A 32 8.98 2.09 -1.49
C GLU A 32 8.08 3.30 -1.75
N ALA A 33 8.24 4.38 -0.98
CA ALA A 33 7.50 5.62 -1.18
C ALA A 33 7.84 6.32 -2.50
N PHE A 34 9.00 6.02 -3.09
CA PHE A 34 9.46 6.66 -4.33
C PHE A 34 8.89 6.05 -5.60
N LYS A 35 8.36 4.83 -5.55
CA LYS A 35 7.85 4.13 -6.74
C LYS A 35 6.76 4.89 -7.50
N GLY A 36 5.94 5.70 -6.81
CA GLY A 36 4.88 6.49 -7.41
C GLY A 36 5.26 7.90 -7.81
N THR A 37 6.48 8.36 -7.49
CA THR A 37 6.92 9.74 -7.71
C THR A 37 8.25 9.81 -8.44
N PHE A 38 9.20 8.94 -8.10
CA PHE A 38 10.59 8.99 -8.58
C PHE A 38 11.02 7.66 -9.23
N TYR A 39 10.11 7.00 -9.94
CA TYR A 39 10.33 5.67 -10.52
C TYR A 39 11.63 5.58 -11.34
N ASN A 40 11.83 6.51 -12.30
CA ASN A 40 13.00 6.50 -13.17
C ASN A 40 14.31 6.79 -12.41
N LEU A 41 14.27 7.66 -11.39
CA LEU A 41 15.43 7.92 -10.52
C LEU A 41 15.81 6.70 -9.67
N LEU A 42 14.83 5.88 -9.25
CA LEU A 42 15.13 4.62 -8.56
C LEU A 42 15.90 3.66 -9.46
N LEU A 43 15.50 3.51 -10.73
CA LEU A 43 16.21 2.67 -11.70
C LEU A 43 17.66 3.14 -11.87
N GLU A 44 17.84 4.44 -12.02
CA GLU A 44 19.14 5.08 -12.26
C GLU A 44 20.06 4.94 -11.03
N VAL A 45 19.54 5.21 -9.82
CA VAL A 45 20.32 5.10 -8.57
C VAL A 45 20.74 3.67 -8.28
N LEU A 46 19.86 2.70 -8.54
CA LEU A 46 20.13 1.28 -8.28
C LEU A 46 20.89 0.62 -9.44
N ASN A 47 20.96 1.28 -10.60
CA ASN A 47 21.52 0.75 -11.84
C ASN A 47 20.93 -0.62 -12.22
N ILE A 48 19.60 -0.67 -12.27
CA ILE A 48 18.81 -1.88 -12.56
C ILE A 48 17.79 -1.61 -13.66
N SER A 49 17.33 -2.68 -14.31
CA SER A 49 16.27 -2.61 -15.31
C SER A 49 14.87 -2.48 -14.65
N ASN A 50 13.85 -2.20 -15.48
CA ASN A 50 12.46 -2.16 -15.01
C ASN A 50 11.97 -3.52 -14.49
N SER A 51 12.35 -4.61 -15.17
CA SER A 51 12.05 -5.98 -14.74
C SER A 51 12.68 -6.28 -13.38
N GLU A 52 13.93 -5.90 -13.18
CA GLU A 52 14.66 -6.11 -11.94
C GLU A 52 14.05 -5.33 -10.79
N LEU A 53 13.64 -4.07 -11.00
CA LEU A 53 12.90 -3.29 -10.01
C LEU A 53 11.55 -3.94 -9.69
N GLY A 54 10.85 -4.46 -10.71
CA GLY A 54 9.62 -5.23 -10.56
C GLY A 54 9.81 -6.47 -9.69
N VAL A 55 10.88 -7.22 -9.90
CA VAL A 55 11.25 -8.39 -9.07
C VAL A 55 11.49 -7.98 -7.62
N ILE A 56 12.20 -6.86 -7.37
CA ILE A 56 12.43 -6.37 -6.01
C ILE A 56 11.09 -6.09 -5.31
N PHE A 57 10.16 -5.37 -5.95
CA PHE A 57 8.85 -5.12 -5.35
C PHE A 57 8.04 -6.40 -5.14
N SER A 58 8.14 -7.37 -6.04
CA SER A 58 7.49 -8.68 -5.88
C SER A 58 8.07 -9.46 -4.68
N LEU A 59 9.38 -9.42 -4.48
CA LEU A 59 10.04 -10.07 -3.35
C LEU A 59 9.71 -9.39 -2.01
N ILE A 60 9.60 -8.07 -1.95
CA ILE A 60 9.09 -7.37 -0.77
C ILE A 60 7.65 -7.80 -0.49
N GLY A 61 6.83 -7.99 -1.53
CA GLY A 61 5.45 -8.48 -1.43
C GLY A 61 5.31 -9.87 -0.82
N ILE A 62 6.39 -10.64 -0.70
CA ILE A 62 6.40 -11.96 -0.05
C ILE A 62 5.90 -11.90 1.41
N SER A 63 5.92 -10.71 2.04
CA SER A 63 5.36 -10.44 3.36
C SER A 63 3.94 -10.99 3.55
N VAL A 64 3.12 -10.97 2.49
CA VAL A 64 1.72 -11.43 2.54
C VAL A 64 1.62 -12.92 2.91
N PHE A 65 2.55 -13.75 2.45
CA PHE A 65 2.59 -15.19 2.81
C PHE A 65 2.99 -15.41 4.27
N PHE A 66 3.76 -14.49 4.84
CA PHE A 66 4.30 -14.62 6.19
C PHE A 66 3.49 -13.89 7.25
N TYR A 67 2.29 -13.38 6.96
CA TYR A 67 1.44 -12.74 7.96
C TYR A 67 1.00 -13.69 9.09
N ILE A 68 0.83 -15.00 8.80
CA ILE A 68 0.48 -15.97 9.84
C ILE A 68 1.67 -16.20 10.80
N PRO A 69 2.89 -16.53 10.33
CA PRO A 69 4.09 -16.54 11.18
C PRO A 69 4.36 -15.18 11.85
N GLY A 70 4.12 -14.09 11.16
CA GLY A 70 4.25 -12.73 11.69
C GLY A 70 3.33 -12.47 12.88
N GLY A 71 2.12 -13.00 12.87
CA GLY A 71 1.19 -12.99 14.01
C GLY A 71 1.77 -13.72 15.23
N TRP A 72 2.42 -14.87 15.02
CA TRP A 72 3.10 -15.59 16.10
C TRP A 72 4.24 -14.76 16.72
N VAL A 73 5.05 -14.08 15.89
CA VAL A 73 6.10 -13.17 16.36
C VAL A 73 5.49 -12.04 17.22
N ASN A 74 4.40 -11.43 16.76
CA ASN A 74 3.70 -10.36 17.48
C ASN A 74 3.10 -10.82 18.83
N ASN A 75 2.76 -12.09 18.96
CA ASN A 75 2.27 -12.65 20.22
C ASN A 75 3.40 -12.96 21.21
N ARG A 76 4.65 -13.10 20.74
CA ARG A 76 5.80 -13.52 21.57
C ARG A 76 6.72 -12.37 21.95
N PHE A 77 6.84 -11.35 21.11
CA PHE A 77 7.72 -10.21 21.34
C PHE A 77 6.93 -8.92 21.59
N SER A 78 7.48 -8.01 22.39
CA SER A 78 6.84 -6.72 22.62
C SER A 78 6.80 -5.89 21.34
N ILE A 79 5.73 -5.13 21.16
CA ILE A 79 5.56 -4.19 20.02
C ILE A 79 6.81 -3.31 19.87
N LYS A 80 7.30 -2.76 20.99
CA LYS A 80 8.51 -1.94 21.05
C LYS A 80 9.73 -2.66 20.46
N SER A 81 9.96 -3.92 20.83
CA SER A 81 11.12 -4.69 20.34
C SER A 81 11.02 -4.97 18.85
N ILE A 82 9.82 -5.30 18.34
CA ILE A 82 9.58 -5.56 16.92
C ILE A 82 9.83 -4.29 16.10
N LEU A 83 9.30 -3.14 16.55
CA LEU A 83 9.47 -1.87 15.83
C LEU A 83 10.94 -1.46 15.78
N ILE A 84 11.67 -1.55 16.90
CA ILE A 84 13.10 -1.23 16.94
C ILE A 84 13.88 -2.16 16.02
N PHE A 85 13.64 -3.48 16.09
CA PHE A 85 14.33 -4.46 15.27
C PHE A 85 14.10 -4.18 13.77
N GLY A 86 12.86 -3.99 13.34
CA GLY A 86 12.53 -3.70 11.93
C GLY A 86 13.19 -2.42 11.43
N LEU A 87 13.17 -1.35 12.23
CA LEU A 87 13.83 -0.09 11.90
C LEU A 87 15.35 -0.23 11.80
N ILE A 88 15.99 -0.98 12.71
CA ILE A 88 17.44 -1.22 12.66
C ILE A 88 17.83 -2.01 11.41
N VAL A 89 17.10 -3.09 11.10
CA VAL A 89 17.34 -3.89 9.89
C VAL A 89 17.20 -3.02 8.66
N ARG A 90 16.13 -2.22 8.59
CA ARG A 90 15.89 -1.32 7.46
C ARG A 90 16.99 -0.26 7.34
N PHE A 91 17.36 0.37 8.44
CA PHE A 91 18.39 1.39 8.47
C PHE A 91 19.74 0.87 7.93
N ILE A 92 20.19 -0.27 8.43
CA ILE A 92 21.47 -0.87 8.02
C ILE A 92 21.43 -1.28 6.56
N THR A 93 20.41 -2.02 6.14
CA THR A 93 20.32 -2.54 4.78
C THR A 93 20.11 -1.43 3.77
N MET A 94 19.31 -0.40 4.07
CA MET A 94 19.09 0.72 3.18
C MET A 94 20.32 1.62 3.07
N THR A 95 21.05 1.88 4.19
CA THR A 95 22.34 2.56 4.14
C THR A 95 23.30 1.82 3.22
N PHE A 96 23.40 0.50 3.33
CA PHE A 96 24.24 -0.32 2.46
C PHE A 96 23.81 -0.21 0.97
N VAL A 97 22.51 -0.27 0.68
CA VAL A 97 22.00 -0.11 -0.70
C VAL A 97 22.39 1.24 -1.29
N ILE A 98 22.22 2.32 -0.53
CA ILE A 98 22.49 3.68 -1.02
C ILE A 98 24.00 3.93 -1.22
N THR A 99 24.83 3.46 -0.28
CA THR A 99 26.27 3.76 -0.26
C THR A 99 27.10 2.83 -1.15
N CYS A 100 26.75 1.54 -1.19
CA CYS A 100 27.54 0.51 -1.87
C CYS A 100 27.02 0.15 -3.26
N SER A 101 25.77 0.57 -3.62
CA SER A 101 25.14 0.21 -4.91
C SER A 101 25.30 -1.28 -5.25
N PRO A 102 24.79 -2.20 -4.41
CA PRO A 102 25.06 -3.63 -4.54
C PRO A 102 24.47 -4.23 -5.81
N SER A 103 24.99 -5.37 -6.24
CA SER A 103 24.48 -6.09 -7.41
C SER A 103 23.02 -6.51 -7.23
N PHE A 104 22.32 -6.75 -8.35
CA PHE A 104 20.91 -7.19 -8.33
C PHE A 104 20.70 -8.46 -7.50
N SER A 105 21.64 -9.39 -7.47
CA SER A 105 21.55 -10.61 -6.65
C SER A 105 21.52 -10.29 -5.16
N ILE A 106 22.28 -9.31 -4.71
CA ILE A 106 22.28 -8.85 -3.32
C ILE A 106 20.99 -8.07 -3.02
N LEU A 107 20.54 -7.22 -3.96
CA LEU A 107 19.27 -6.49 -3.83
C LEU A 107 18.08 -7.46 -3.65
N LYS A 108 18.06 -8.61 -4.36
CA LYS A 108 17.03 -9.65 -4.15
C LYS A 108 17.03 -10.20 -2.71
N ILE A 109 18.20 -10.48 -2.16
CA ILE A 109 18.32 -10.97 -0.78
C ILE A 109 17.80 -9.90 0.19
N ILE A 110 18.19 -8.65 0.00
CA ILE A 110 17.73 -7.52 0.83
C ILE A 110 16.20 -7.37 0.72
N ALA A 111 15.63 -7.46 -0.48
CA ALA A 111 14.20 -7.38 -0.70
C ALA A 111 13.42 -8.50 0.03
N ILE A 112 13.95 -9.73 0.04
CA ILE A 112 13.38 -10.84 0.82
C ILE A 112 13.45 -10.53 2.32
N ILE A 113 14.59 -10.01 2.83
CA ILE A 113 14.73 -9.60 4.23
C ILE A 113 13.68 -8.54 4.57
N TRP A 114 13.49 -7.53 3.73
CA TRP A 114 12.47 -6.51 3.93
C TRP A 114 11.06 -7.11 3.97
N GLY A 115 10.73 -8.00 3.01
CA GLY A 115 9.44 -8.68 2.99
C GLY A 115 9.17 -9.53 4.24
N VAL A 116 10.16 -10.29 4.71
CA VAL A 116 10.05 -11.08 5.94
C VAL A 116 9.87 -10.18 7.17
N VAL A 117 10.62 -9.10 7.26
CA VAL A 117 10.49 -8.13 8.35
C VAL A 117 9.11 -7.47 8.33
N ASP A 118 8.63 -7.05 7.17
CA ASP A 118 7.31 -6.40 7.01
C ASP A 118 6.15 -7.30 7.44
N ALA A 119 6.31 -8.62 7.33
CA ALA A 119 5.30 -9.58 7.73
C ALA A 119 4.93 -9.53 9.23
N PHE A 120 5.87 -9.14 10.10
CA PHE A 120 5.59 -8.95 11.52
C PHE A 120 5.67 -7.48 11.96
N PHE A 121 6.35 -6.64 11.21
CA PHE A 121 6.50 -5.22 11.51
C PHE A 121 5.17 -4.46 11.32
N TRP A 122 4.49 -4.66 10.20
CA TRP A 122 3.23 -4.00 9.93
C TRP A 122 2.14 -4.35 10.96
N PRO A 123 1.92 -5.63 11.32
CA PRO A 123 1.05 -5.96 12.43
C PRO A 123 1.46 -5.32 13.76
N ALA A 124 2.77 -5.15 14.03
CA ALA A 124 3.23 -4.47 15.24
C ALA A 124 2.87 -2.97 15.23
N VAL A 125 2.91 -2.30 14.07
CA VAL A 125 2.42 -0.91 13.93
C VAL A 125 0.93 -0.83 14.25
N LEU A 126 0.12 -1.74 13.68
CA LEU A 126 -1.32 -1.79 13.95
C LEU A 126 -1.62 -2.05 15.44
N ASN A 127 -0.93 -3.01 16.04
CA ASN A 127 -1.04 -3.30 17.47
C ASN A 127 -0.57 -2.11 18.33
N GLY A 128 0.44 -1.36 17.86
CA GLY A 128 0.91 -0.14 18.50
C GLY A 128 -0.15 0.96 18.52
N VAL A 129 -0.96 1.10 17.46
CA VAL A 129 -2.12 2.00 17.45
C VAL A 129 -3.13 1.58 18.54
N THR A 130 -3.43 0.29 18.65
CA THR A 130 -4.39 -0.22 19.66
C THR A 130 -3.86 -0.11 21.09
N LEU A 131 -2.53 -0.14 21.28
CA LEU A 131 -1.89 0.00 22.58
C LEU A 131 -2.17 1.37 23.22
N PHE A 132 -2.24 2.41 22.41
CA PHE A 132 -2.45 3.79 22.86
C PHE A 132 -3.91 4.22 22.84
N THR A 133 -4.76 3.61 21.97
CA THR A 133 -6.15 4.05 21.79
C THR A 133 -7.13 3.19 22.60
N LYS A 134 -8.13 3.83 23.21
CA LYS A 134 -9.26 3.12 23.82
C LYS A 134 -10.05 2.36 22.77
N GLU A 135 -10.71 1.28 23.16
CA GLU A 135 -11.44 0.38 22.26
C GLU A 135 -12.44 1.11 21.36
N ASN A 136 -13.25 2.00 21.94
CA ASN A 136 -14.23 2.81 21.21
C ASN A 136 -13.61 3.96 20.36
N LYS A 137 -12.28 4.14 20.39
CA LYS A 137 -11.54 5.16 19.63
C LYS A 137 -10.55 4.57 18.62
N ARG A 138 -10.45 3.25 18.51
CA ARG A 138 -9.52 2.56 17.60
C ARG A 138 -9.73 2.97 16.15
N ALA A 139 -10.98 3.15 15.71
CA ALA A 139 -11.28 3.61 14.35
C ALA A 139 -10.62 4.97 14.04
N ILE A 140 -10.65 5.92 15.00
CA ILE A 140 -9.97 7.21 14.86
C ILE A 140 -8.45 7.02 14.81
N GLY A 141 -7.92 6.12 15.64
CA GLY A 141 -6.49 5.80 15.65
C GLY A 141 -5.98 5.26 14.32
N PHE A 142 -6.71 4.34 13.70
CA PHE A 142 -6.36 3.80 12.38
C PHE A 142 -6.55 4.83 11.26
N GLY A 143 -7.59 5.67 11.34
CA GLY A 143 -7.76 6.78 10.40
C GLY A 143 -6.58 7.76 10.46
N LEU A 144 -6.10 8.09 11.67
CA LEU A 144 -4.92 8.93 11.84
C LEU A 144 -3.64 8.24 11.33
N LEU A 145 -3.49 6.92 11.52
CA LEU A 145 -2.36 6.18 10.96
C LEU A 145 -2.26 6.40 9.45
N GLU A 146 -3.34 6.17 8.71
CA GLU A 146 -3.33 6.35 7.26
C GLU A 146 -3.14 7.82 6.86
N SER A 147 -3.77 8.76 7.56
CA SER A 147 -3.63 10.19 7.25
C SER A 147 -2.21 10.70 7.50
N VAL A 148 -1.60 10.35 8.64
CA VAL A 148 -0.23 10.75 8.98
C VAL A 148 0.76 10.14 7.99
N ARG A 149 0.64 8.85 7.69
CA ARG A 149 1.50 8.19 6.71
C ARG A 149 1.48 8.89 5.34
N ARG A 150 0.30 9.18 4.81
CA ARG A 150 0.17 9.84 3.52
C ARG A 150 0.67 11.28 3.55
N ALA A 151 0.41 12.00 4.64
CA ALA A 151 0.93 13.35 4.81
C ALA A 151 2.47 13.38 4.88
N GLU A 152 3.07 12.45 5.63
CA GLU A 152 4.53 12.30 5.72
C GLU A 152 5.13 11.95 4.35
N GLU A 153 4.57 10.97 3.63
CA GLU A 153 5.00 10.59 2.28
C GLU A 153 4.96 11.80 1.32
N MET A 154 3.85 12.54 1.33
CA MET A 154 3.67 13.72 0.49
C MET A 154 4.67 14.83 0.83
N LEU A 155 4.83 15.16 2.13
CA LEU A 155 5.76 16.20 2.58
C LEU A 155 7.20 15.86 2.24
N MET A 156 7.61 14.61 2.48
CA MET A 156 8.97 14.14 2.16
C MET A 156 9.25 14.18 0.66
N ASN A 157 8.29 13.76 -0.17
CA ASN A 157 8.44 13.82 -1.62
C ASN A 157 8.47 15.29 -2.12
N LEU A 158 7.68 16.19 -1.55
CA LEU A 158 7.74 17.62 -1.86
C LEU A 158 9.10 18.24 -1.51
N LEU A 159 9.69 17.85 -0.39
CA LEU A 159 11.03 18.31 0.01
C LEU A 159 12.10 17.86 -0.99
N ILE A 160 12.03 16.60 -1.45
CA ILE A 160 12.96 16.12 -2.50
C ILE A 160 12.78 16.93 -3.78
N VAL A 161 11.53 17.15 -4.23
CA VAL A 161 11.26 17.93 -5.44
C VAL A 161 11.83 19.34 -5.29
N ALA A 162 11.61 20.01 -4.16
CA ALA A 162 12.15 21.34 -3.90
C ALA A 162 13.69 21.37 -3.96
N ILE A 163 14.34 20.39 -3.34
CA ILE A 163 15.82 20.26 -3.39
C ILE A 163 16.29 20.00 -4.82
N MET A 164 15.66 19.09 -5.56
CA MET A 164 16.04 18.73 -6.91
C MET A 164 15.74 19.83 -7.96
N THR A 165 14.86 20.76 -7.64
CA THR A 165 14.60 21.93 -8.48
C THR A 165 15.78 22.92 -8.42
N ILE A 166 16.45 22.98 -7.27
CA ILE A 166 17.62 23.86 -7.04
C ILE A 166 18.92 23.14 -7.43
N PHE A 167 19.04 21.88 -7.01
CA PHE A 167 20.22 21.04 -7.22
C PHE A 167 19.80 19.77 -7.97
N SER A 168 20.24 19.64 -9.23
CA SER A 168 19.92 18.46 -10.03
C SER A 168 20.99 17.37 -9.92
N GLY A 169 20.60 16.12 -10.18
CA GLY A 169 21.51 14.99 -10.33
C GLY A 169 21.27 13.83 -9.34
N ILE A 170 21.77 12.65 -9.74
CA ILE A 170 21.62 11.39 -8.98
C ILE A 170 22.21 11.49 -7.58
N ALA A 171 23.32 12.19 -7.40
CA ALA A 171 23.97 12.36 -6.10
C ALA A 171 23.04 13.07 -5.09
N ILE A 172 22.28 14.05 -5.56
CA ILE A 172 21.31 14.79 -4.73
C ILE A 172 20.16 13.86 -4.32
N PHE A 173 19.65 13.03 -5.25
CA PHE A 173 18.62 12.08 -4.93
C PHE A 173 19.12 10.99 -3.95
N LYS A 174 20.32 10.44 -4.14
CA LYS A 174 20.98 9.54 -3.18
C LYS A 174 21.13 10.18 -1.80
N GLY A 175 21.56 11.45 -1.74
CA GLY A 175 21.63 12.21 -0.50
C GLY A 175 20.29 12.37 0.20
N SER A 176 19.23 12.61 -0.55
CA SER A 176 17.85 12.68 -0.04
C SER A 176 17.39 11.32 0.51
N MET A 177 17.65 10.23 -0.20
CA MET A 177 17.37 8.87 0.28
C MET A 177 18.09 8.59 1.60
N LEU A 178 19.38 8.96 1.69
CA LEU A 178 20.18 8.79 2.91
C LEU A 178 19.64 9.62 4.07
N THR A 179 19.27 10.88 3.81
CA THR A 179 18.68 11.78 4.80
C THR A 179 17.39 11.17 5.37
N TYR A 180 16.53 10.63 4.51
CA TYR A 180 15.29 9.98 4.98
C TYR A 180 15.57 8.70 5.76
N ASN A 181 16.57 7.94 5.36
CA ASN A 181 16.98 6.76 6.11
C ASN A 181 17.53 7.14 7.49
N LEU A 182 18.27 8.26 7.61
CA LEU A 182 18.77 8.79 8.88
C LEU A 182 17.64 9.21 9.85
N LEU A 183 16.45 9.57 9.38
CA LEU A 183 15.30 9.86 10.25
C LEU A 183 14.85 8.65 11.08
N ILE A 184 15.27 7.45 10.70
CA ILE A 184 15.05 6.23 11.50
C ILE A 184 15.72 6.32 12.88
N LEU A 185 16.90 6.95 12.97
CA LEU A 185 17.66 7.03 14.23
C LEU A 185 16.94 7.81 15.34
N PRO A 186 16.51 9.07 15.12
CA PRO A 186 15.73 9.78 16.14
C PRO A 186 14.39 9.09 16.42
N LEU A 187 13.77 8.44 15.44
CA LEU A 187 12.54 7.68 15.64
C LEU A 187 12.73 6.48 16.57
N ILE A 188 13.84 5.73 16.43
CA ILE A 188 14.21 4.64 17.37
C ILE A 188 14.32 5.20 18.80
N ILE A 189 14.96 6.36 18.98
CA ILE A 189 15.09 6.99 20.31
C ILE A 189 13.69 7.33 20.88
N LEU A 190 12.78 7.87 20.07
CA LEU A 190 11.41 8.16 20.49
C LEU A 190 10.67 6.89 20.91
N ILE A 191 10.79 5.80 20.12
CA ILE A 191 10.18 4.51 20.46
C ILE A 191 10.75 3.95 21.76
N ILE A 192 12.07 4.00 21.93
CA ILE A 192 12.70 3.55 23.18
C ILE A 192 12.16 4.32 24.39
N LYS A 193 11.91 5.60 24.25
CA LYS A 193 11.57 6.49 25.35
C LYS A 193 10.07 6.50 25.67
N PHE A 194 9.21 6.41 24.65
CA PHE A 194 7.78 6.70 24.77
C PHE A 194 6.85 5.51 24.48
N VAL A 195 7.32 4.45 23.82
CA VAL A 195 6.51 3.25 23.61
C VAL A 195 6.73 2.29 24.79
N PRO A 196 5.68 1.88 25.51
CA PRO A 196 5.82 0.97 26.65
C PRO A 196 6.28 -0.42 26.20
N LYS A 197 6.98 -1.12 27.09
CA LYS A 197 7.49 -2.47 26.84
C LYS A 197 6.38 -3.54 26.94
N ASN A 198 5.26 -3.20 27.57
CA ASN A 198 4.15 -4.09 27.86
C ASN A 198 3.21 -4.16 26.65
N GLY A 199 3.07 -5.34 26.08
CA GLY A 199 2.22 -5.59 24.91
C GLY A 199 2.14 -7.06 24.56
N ILE A 200 2.58 -7.95 25.45
CA ILE A 200 2.35 -9.38 25.30
C ILE A 200 1.00 -9.65 25.96
N SER A 201 -0.02 -9.96 25.18
CA SER A 201 -1.25 -10.51 25.70
C SER A 201 -0.98 -11.94 26.16
N THR A 202 -0.54 -12.08 27.42
CA THR A 202 -0.35 -13.37 28.11
C THR A 202 -1.67 -14.10 28.40
N GLU A 203 -2.79 -13.58 27.94
CA GLU A 203 -4.08 -14.25 28.08
C GLU A 203 -4.35 -15.14 26.86
N LYS A 204 -4.39 -16.45 27.09
CA LYS A 204 -4.93 -17.53 26.25
C LYS A 204 -3.95 -18.50 25.56
N GLU A 205 -3.03 -19.08 26.34
CA GLU A 205 -2.33 -20.29 25.86
C GLU A 205 -3.19 -21.57 25.86
N ASN A 206 -4.29 -21.64 26.60
CA ASN A 206 -5.05 -22.88 26.80
C ASN A 206 -6.11 -23.23 25.73
N ASN A 207 -6.23 -22.44 24.63
CA ASN A 207 -7.24 -22.67 23.59
C ASN A 207 -6.67 -22.84 22.18
N ASN A 208 -5.35 -23.04 22.02
CA ASN A 208 -4.72 -22.99 20.69
C ASN A 208 -5.05 -24.17 19.76
N ILE A 209 -5.32 -25.36 20.29
CA ILE A 209 -5.61 -26.56 19.46
C ILE A 209 -7.01 -26.45 18.84
N ASN A 210 -7.97 -25.93 19.57
CA ASN A 210 -9.34 -25.74 19.03
C ASN A 210 -9.37 -24.59 18.01
N LYS A 211 -8.63 -23.50 18.25
CA LYS A 211 -8.55 -22.37 17.33
C LYS A 211 -7.91 -22.73 15.99
N SER A 212 -6.87 -23.56 15.96
CA SER A 212 -6.24 -24.01 14.73
C SER A 212 -7.18 -24.89 13.89
N LYS A 213 -7.97 -25.76 14.52
CA LYS A 213 -9.02 -26.56 13.85
C LYS A 213 -10.16 -25.68 13.33
N GLU A 214 -10.56 -24.67 14.09
CA GLU A 214 -11.59 -23.70 13.65
C GLU A 214 -11.07 -22.84 12.48
N ALA A 215 -9.82 -22.41 12.50
CA ALA A 215 -9.21 -21.68 11.40
C ALA A 215 -9.18 -22.50 10.11
N LEU A 216 -8.79 -23.79 10.19
CA LEU A 216 -8.83 -24.69 9.05
C LEU A 216 -10.26 -24.92 8.52
N ARG A 217 -11.24 -25.13 9.41
CA ARG A 217 -12.66 -25.20 9.02
C ARG A 217 -13.14 -23.91 8.38
N GLY A 218 -12.67 -22.76 8.88
CA GLY A 218 -12.94 -21.44 8.30
C GLY A 218 -12.41 -21.32 6.87
N ILE A 219 -11.21 -21.83 6.60
CA ILE A 219 -10.62 -21.86 5.25
C ILE A 219 -11.52 -22.69 4.31
N PHE A 220 -11.88 -23.90 4.67
CA PHE A 220 -12.80 -24.73 3.86
C PHE A 220 -14.17 -24.08 3.65
N PHE A 221 -14.71 -23.42 4.68
CA PHE A 221 -15.95 -22.66 4.56
C PHE A 221 -15.83 -21.55 3.52
N VAL A 222 -14.73 -20.79 3.52
CA VAL A 222 -14.49 -19.69 2.56
C VAL A 222 -14.42 -20.24 1.14
N PHE A 223 -13.70 -21.34 0.93
CA PHE A 223 -13.58 -21.98 -0.40
C PHE A 223 -14.94 -22.38 -0.99
N SER A 224 -15.92 -22.72 -0.16
CA SER A 224 -17.26 -23.12 -0.60
C SER A 224 -18.23 -21.97 -0.87
N LYS A 225 -17.82 -20.70 -0.65
CA LYS A 225 -18.71 -19.52 -0.74
C LYS A 225 -18.38 -18.61 -1.94
N PRO A 226 -19.12 -18.70 -3.06
CA PRO A 226 -18.85 -17.91 -4.27
C PRO A 226 -18.86 -16.40 -4.03
N LYS A 227 -19.69 -15.90 -3.09
CA LYS A 227 -19.75 -14.47 -2.74
C LYS A 227 -18.42 -13.95 -2.21
N ILE A 228 -17.69 -14.75 -1.44
CA ILE A 228 -16.37 -14.36 -0.91
C ILE A 228 -15.37 -14.27 -2.06
N TRP A 229 -15.41 -15.20 -3.00
CA TRP A 229 -14.54 -15.15 -4.18
C TRP A 229 -14.83 -13.96 -5.09
N LEU A 230 -16.10 -13.62 -5.33
CA LEU A 230 -16.45 -12.41 -6.09
C LEU A 230 -15.91 -11.15 -5.42
N ALA A 231 -16.04 -11.03 -4.09
CA ALA A 231 -15.46 -9.91 -3.34
C ALA A 231 -13.93 -9.90 -3.41
N ALA A 232 -13.28 -11.06 -3.29
CA ALA A 232 -11.84 -11.21 -3.34
C ALA A 232 -11.27 -10.90 -4.74
N ILE A 233 -11.92 -11.35 -5.82
CA ILE A 233 -11.55 -11.02 -7.21
C ILE A 233 -11.70 -9.52 -7.45
N SER A 234 -12.78 -8.91 -6.98
CA SER A 234 -12.95 -7.46 -7.03
C SER A 234 -11.78 -6.75 -6.33
N ALA A 235 -11.41 -7.19 -5.13
CA ALA A 235 -10.28 -6.63 -4.38
C ALA A 235 -8.93 -6.81 -5.11
N LEU A 236 -8.70 -7.97 -5.74
CA LEU A 236 -7.52 -8.24 -6.58
C LEU A 236 -7.42 -7.23 -7.73
N THR A 237 -8.53 -6.98 -8.44
CA THR A 237 -8.54 -6.05 -9.58
C THR A 237 -8.34 -4.60 -9.14
N ILE A 238 -8.84 -4.21 -7.98
CA ILE A 238 -8.57 -2.89 -7.38
C ILE A 238 -7.09 -2.71 -7.12
N TYR A 239 -6.44 -3.70 -6.50
CA TYR A 239 -5.01 -3.59 -6.19
C TYR A 239 -4.15 -3.62 -7.45
N TRP A 240 -4.54 -4.39 -8.45
CA TRP A 240 -3.90 -4.38 -9.77
C TRP A 240 -4.01 -2.99 -10.43
N SER A 241 -5.21 -2.38 -10.43
CA SER A 241 -5.40 -1.01 -10.92
C SER A 241 -4.55 0.01 -10.17
N TYR A 242 -4.37 -0.17 -8.86
CA TYR A 242 -3.45 0.65 -8.07
C TYR A 242 -1.98 0.50 -8.51
N ILE A 243 -1.54 -0.71 -8.86
CA ILE A 243 -0.19 -0.89 -9.40
C ILE A 243 -0.07 -0.19 -10.76
N ILE A 244 -1.08 -0.32 -11.64
CA ILE A 244 -1.10 0.37 -12.94
C ILE A 244 -1.05 1.90 -12.77
N LEU A 245 -1.73 2.45 -11.77
CA LEU A 245 -1.71 3.88 -11.48
C LEU A 245 -0.28 4.42 -11.25
N ILE A 246 0.62 3.63 -10.68
CA ILE A 246 2.02 4.01 -10.46
C ILE A 246 2.72 4.29 -11.80
N TYR A 247 2.39 3.54 -12.84
CA TYR A 247 2.98 3.70 -14.18
C TYR A 247 2.42 4.90 -14.96
N SER A 248 1.36 5.57 -14.49
CA SER A 248 0.85 6.80 -15.10
C SER A 248 1.84 7.95 -15.03
N VAL A 249 2.67 7.99 -13.98
CA VAL A 249 3.69 9.02 -13.79
C VAL A 249 4.81 8.93 -14.84
N PRO A 250 5.53 7.81 -14.98
CA PRO A 250 6.55 7.67 -15.99
C PRO A 250 5.96 7.62 -17.43
N TYR A 251 4.70 7.22 -17.62
CA TYR A 251 4.02 7.35 -18.91
C TYR A 251 3.96 8.79 -19.39
N LEU A 252 3.45 9.71 -18.55
CA LEU A 252 3.38 11.14 -18.89
C LEU A 252 4.78 11.73 -19.13
N GLN A 253 5.79 11.31 -18.35
CA GLN A 253 7.15 11.75 -18.54
C GLN A 253 7.66 11.39 -19.94
N ASN A 254 7.44 10.14 -20.37
CA ASN A 254 7.91 9.68 -21.69
C ASN A 254 7.05 10.21 -22.87
N LEU A 255 5.75 10.46 -22.63
CA LEU A 255 4.85 10.92 -23.70
C LEU A 255 5.02 12.40 -24.01
N TYR A 256 5.30 13.23 -23.00
CA TYR A 256 5.34 14.69 -23.12
C TYR A 256 6.71 15.29 -22.77
N ASP A 257 7.77 14.48 -22.68
CA ASP A 257 9.15 14.88 -22.35
C ASP A 257 9.22 15.79 -21.12
N LEU A 258 8.46 15.44 -20.07
CA LEU A 258 8.39 16.22 -18.85
C LEU A 258 9.70 16.14 -18.06
N SER A 259 10.08 17.25 -17.43
CA SER A 259 11.21 17.25 -16.50
C SER A 259 10.91 16.37 -15.29
N THR A 260 11.96 15.89 -14.62
CA THR A 260 11.85 15.09 -13.40
C THR A 260 11.02 15.79 -12.32
N SER A 261 11.18 17.11 -12.16
CA SER A 261 10.41 17.89 -11.17
C SER A 261 8.93 17.98 -11.52
N GLN A 262 8.57 18.22 -12.80
CA GLN A 262 7.18 18.24 -13.25
C GLN A 262 6.51 16.88 -13.06
N THR A 263 7.21 15.81 -13.43
CA THR A 263 6.76 14.44 -13.28
C THR A 263 6.55 14.07 -11.82
N ALA A 264 7.47 14.46 -10.94
CA ALA A 264 7.39 14.20 -9.52
C ALA A 264 6.24 14.98 -8.86
N LEU A 265 6.02 16.26 -9.25
CA LEU A 265 4.84 17.01 -8.79
C LEU A 265 3.55 16.32 -9.20
N PHE A 266 3.42 15.87 -10.45
CA PHE A 266 2.25 15.09 -10.86
C PHE A 266 2.09 13.83 -10.00
N GLY A 267 3.17 13.09 -9.73
CA GLY A 267 3.16 11.90 -8.87
C GLY A 267 2.66 12.19 -7.45
N ILE A 268 3.10 13.32 -6.87
CA ILE A 268 2.65 13.75 -5.53
C ILE A 268 1.14 14.03 -5.52
N PHE A 269 0.61 14.73 -6.54
CA PHE A 269 -0.82 14.94 -6.67
C PHE A 269 -1.56 13.62 -6.93
N ASN A 270 -1.07 12.82 -7.87
CA ASN A 270 -1.73 11.62 -8.35
C ASN A 270 -1.77 10.50 -7.29
N THR A 271 -0.68 10.24 -6.59
CA THR A 271 -0.62 9.16 -5.60
C THR A 271 -0.68 9.65 -4.15
N GLY A 272 -0.11 10.80 -3.86
CA GLY A 272 -0.09 11.39 -2.52
C GLY A 272 -1.42 12.04 -2.16
N LEU A 273 -1.72 13.19 -2.76
CA LEU A 273 -2.90 14.00 -2.41
C LEU A 273 -4.22 13.24 -2.65
N MET A 274 -4.37 12.59 -3.81
CA MET A 274 -5.58 11.82 -4.09
C MET A 274 -5.75 10.65 -3.13
N GLY A 275 -4.65 10.01 -2.72
CA GLY A 275 -4.68 8.96 -1.70
C GLY A 275 -5.21 9.45 -0.35
N VAL A 276 -4.79 10.64 0.10
CA VAL A 276 -5.28 11.27 1.33
C VAL A 276 -6.77 11.60 1.23
N LEU A 277 -7.15 12.35 0.19
CA LEU A 277 -8.52 12.84 0.03
C LEU A 277 -9.52 11.69 -0.12
N MET A 278 -9.23 10.75 -1.01
CA MET A 278 -10.15 9.63 -1.28
C MET A 278 -10.17 8.64 -0.10
N GLY A 279 -9.09 8.50 0.65
CA GLY A 279 -9.06 7.71 1.87
C GLY A 279 -10.09 8.17 2.90
N ILE A 280 -10.24 9.49 3.06
CA ILE A 280 -11.23 10.09 3.98
C ILE A 280 -12.65 9.97 3.42
N ILE A 281 -12.84 10.22 2.13
CA ILE A 281 -14.14 10.39 1.51
C ILE A 281 -14.79 9.04 1.12
N ALA A 282 -13.98 8.01 0.83
CA ALA A 282 -14.47 6.74 0.29
C ALA A 282 -15.54 6.07 1.16
N GLY A 283 -15.31 6.01 2.48
CA GLY A 283 -16.29 5.44 3.41
C GLY A 283 -17.61 6.21 3.42
N ILE A 284 -17.54 7.54 3.34
CA ILE A 284 -18.71 8.42 3.29
C ILE A 284 -19.49 8.15 1.98
N ILE A 285 -18.82 8.15 0.85
CA ILE A 285 -19.46 7.90 -0.46
C ILE A 285 -20.06 6.49 -0.50
N ALA A 286 -19.33 5.46 -0.02
CA ALA A 286 -19.82 4.08 0.01
C ALA A 286 -21.10 3.95 0.83
N ASN A 287 -21.16 4.59 2.02
CA ASN A 287 -22.27 4.44 2.95
C ASN A 287 -23.47 5.33 2.61
N PHE A 288 -23.24 6.59 2.29
CA PHE A 288 -24.32 7.57 2.13
C PHE A 288 -24.82 7.72 0.69
N VAL A 289 -23.92 7.59 -0.31
CA VAL A 289 -24.31 7.75 -1.73
C VAL A 289 -24.72 6.40 -2.33
N PHE A 290 -23.81 5.40 -2.27
CA PHE A 290 -24.05 4.10 -2.89
C PHE A 290 -24.78 3.11 -1.99
N LYS A 291 -24.76 3.30 -0.68
CA LYS A 291 -25.30 2.38 0.35
C LYS A 291 -24.77 0.94 0.20
N SER A 292 -23.57 0.79 -0.39
CA SER A 292 -22.88 -0.48 -0.58
C SER A 292 -21.48 -0.22 -1.14
N SER A 293 -20.46 -0.78 -0.52
CA SER A 293 -19.10 -0.71 -1.02
C SER A 293 -18.95 -1.39 -2.38
N SER A 294 -19.62 -2.53 -2.59
CA SER A 294 -19.57 -3.25 -3.88
C SER A 294 -20.12 -2.43 -5.04
N LYS A 295 -21.20 -1.66 -4.85
CA LYS A 295 -21.74 -0.77 -5.89
C LYS A 295 -20.79 0.36 -6.23
N MET A 296 -20.24 1.01 -5.21
CA MET A 296 -19.26 2.09 -5.40
C MET A 296 -18.03 1.57 -6.17
N ILE A 297 -17.50 0.42 -5.79
CA ILE A 297 -16.37 -0.22 -6.47
C ILE A 297 -16.69 -0.52 -7.93
N ALA A 298 -17.88 -1.09 -8.22
CA ALA A 298 -18.31 -1.38 -9.59
C ALA A 298 -18.30 -0.13 -10.47
N VAL A 299 -18.89 0.98 -9.98
CA VAL A 299 -18.93 2.25 -10.69
C VAL A 299 -17.53 2.84 -10.87
N ALA A 300 -16.72 2.83 -9.82
CA ALA A 300 -15.36 3.36 -9.87
C ALA A 300 -14.47 2.59 -10.87
N LEU A 301 -14.53 1.25 -10.89
CA LEU A 301 -13.79 0.41 -11.84
C LEU A 301 -14.32 0.56 -13.27
N PHE A 302 -15.63 0.74 -13.46
CA PHE A 302 -16.20 1.08 -14.77
C PHE A 302 -15.62 2.40 -15.30
N ILE A 303 -15.63 3.46 -14.49
CA ILE A 303 -15.06 4.75 -14.85
C ILE A 303 -13.55 4.60 -15.14
N SER A 304 -12.81 3.83 -14.32
CA SER A 304 -11.40 3.53 -14.57
C SER A 304 -11.18 2.88 -15.94
N SER A 305 -12.01 1.91 -16.33
CA SER A 305 -11.90 1.26 -17.64
C SER A 305 -12.16 2.23 -18.80
N VAL A 306 -13.14 3.11 -18.67
CA VAL A 306 -13.43 4.15 -19.67
C VAL A 306 -12.27 5.13 -19.80
N ILE A 307 -11.72 5.61 -18.68
CA ILE A 307 -10.57 6.53 -18.69
C ILE A 307 -9.37 5.90 -19.39
N LEU A 308 -9.00 4.69 -19.02
CA LEU A 308 -7.87 3.99 -19.63
C LEU A 308 -8.12 3.74 -21.12
N THR A 309 -9.34 3.45 -21.52
CA THR A 309 -9.72 3.30 -22.94
C THR A 309 -9.51 4.62 -23.70
N ILE A 310 -9.92 5.75 -23.13
CA ILE A 310 -9.70 7.05 -23.76
C ILE A 310 -8.21 7.34 -23.91
N ILE A 311 -7.42 7.10 -22.88
CA ILE A 311 -5.97 7.35 -22.88
C ILE A 311 -5.24 6.50 -23.94
N VAL A 312 -5.66 5.24 -24.11
CA VAL A 312 -4.95 4.30 -25.00
C VAL A 312 -5.36 4.46 -26.46
N PHE A 313 -6.63 4.73 -26.74
CA PHE A 313 -7.15 4.66 -28.11
C PHE A 313 -7.36 6.02 -28.77
N PHE A 314 -7.24 7.11 -28.02
CA PHE A 314 -7.42 8.45 -28.55
C PHE A 314 -6.17 9.31 -28.36
N LYS A 315 -5.82 10.10 -29.37
CA LYS A 315 -4.80 11.14 -29.23
C LYS A 315 -5.41 12.31 -28.46
N ILE A 316 -4.98 12.51 -27.24
CA ILE A 316 -5.52 13.55 -26.35
C ILE A 316 -4.41 14.56 -26.01
N PRO A 317 -4.75 15.84 -25.81
CA PRO A 317 -3.76 16.84 -25.40
C PRO A 317 -3.29 16.61 -23.97
N MET A 318 -2.11 17.12 -23.66
CA MET A 318 -1.42 16.93 -22.37
C MET A 318 -2.33 17.25 -21.18
N VAL A 319 -3.01 18.39 -21.18
CA VAL A 319 -3.88 18.83 -20.07
C VAL A 319 -5.00 17.81 -19.82
N LEU A 320 -5.63 17.30 -20.88
CA LEU A 320 -6.68 16.28 -20.75
C LEU A 320 -6.13 14.94 -20.24
N SER A 321 -4.90 14.55 -20.65
CA SER A 321 -4.21 13.38 -20.12
C SER A 321 -3.99 13.49 -18.62
N PHE A 322 -3.51 14.65 -18.15
CA PHE A 322 -3.36 14.92 -16.71
C PHE A 322 -4.69 14.79 -15.96
N MET A 323 -5.75 15.42 -16.46
CA MET A 323 -7.08 15.37 -15.84
C MET A 323 -7.63 13.95 -15.77
N LEU A 324 -7.52 13.19 -16.86
CA LEU A 324 -7.99 11.80 -16.92
C LEU A 324 -7.20 10.89 -15.97
N LEU A 325 -5.87 11.05 -15.87
CA LEU A 325 -5.06 10.25 -14.95
C LEU A 325 -5.30 10.63 -13.49
N ILE A 326 -5.57 11.89 -13.17
CA ILE A 326 -6.04 12.29 -11.83
C ILE A 326 -7.42 11.66 -11.54
N LEU A 327 -8.34 11.64 -12.49
CA LEU A 327 -9.63 10.99 -12.32
C LEU A 327 -9.48 9.47 -12.16
N PHE A 328 -8.55 8.83 -12.88
CA PHE A 328 -8.18 7.42 -12.67
C PHE A 328 -7.63 7.19 -11.26
N SER A 329 -6.83 8.12 -10.75
CA SER A 329 -6.35 8.09 -9.37
C SER A 329 -7.50 8.17 -8.36
N VAL A 330 -8.43 9.11 -8.55
CA VAL A 330 -9.64 9.25 -7.71
C VAL A 330 -10.40 7.94 -7.63
N THR A 331 -10.75 7.35 -8.77
CA THR A 331 -11.52 6.09 -8.82
C THR A 331 -10.77 4.91 -8.20
N THR A 332 -9.46 4.85 -8.43
CA THR A 332 -8.58 3.82 -7.87
C THR A 332 -8.51 3.93 -6.34
N PHE A 333 -8.28 5.13 -5.80
CA PHE A 333 -8.18 5.31 -4.35
C PHE A 333 -9.53 5.22 -3.63
N LEU A 334 -10.64 5.65 -4.25
CA LEU A 334 -11.98 5.37 -3.73
C LEU A 334 -12.19 3.87 -3.51
N SER A 335 -11.86 3.07 -4.51
CA SER A 335 -12.00 1.61 -4.44
C SER A 335 -11.02 0.99 -3.44
N LYS A 336 -9.75 1.43 -3.48
CA LYS A 336 -8.69 0.89 -2.62
C LYS A 336 -8.94 1.14 -1.14
N SER A 337 -9.50 2.28 -0.78
CA SER A 337 -9.78 2.64 0.63
C SER A 337 -10.81 1.73 1.29
N VAL A 338 -11.66 1.08 0.49
CA VAL A 338 -12.69 0.14 0.98
C VAL A 338 -12.50 -1.27 0.40
N ILE A 339 -11.28 -1.62 0.01
CA ILE A 339 -10.94 -2.83 -0.76
C ILE A 339 -11.50 -4.14 -0.16
N LEU A 340 -11.54 -4.28 1.16
CA LEU A 340 -12.06 -5.45 1.86
C LEU A 340 -13.47 -5.24 2.44
N ALA A 341 -14.05 -4.05 2.33
CA ALA A 341 -15.38 -3.77 2.83
C ALA A 341 -16.45 -4.70 2.24
N PRO A 342 -16.42 -5.06 0.94
CA PRO A 342 -17.39 -6.02 0.39
C PRO A 342 -17.43 -7.37 1.11
N ILE A 343 -16.28 -7.86 1.63
CA ILE A 343 -16.23 -9.11 2.41
C ILE A 343 -16.85 -8.90 3.79
N ALA A 344 -16.55 -7.77 4.43
CA ALA A 344 -17.11 -7.44 5.75
C ALA A 344 -18.64 -7.22 5.71
N GLU A 345 -19.18 -6.76 4.56
CA GLU A 345 -20.62 -6.58 4.34
C GLU A 345 -21.38 -7.90 4.10
N LEU A 346 -20.68 -9.03 3.88
CA LEU A 346 -21.33 -10.34 3.72
C LEU A 346 -21.86 -10.86 5.05
N LYS A 347 -23.04 -11.50 5.03
CA LYS A 347 -23.63 -12.21 6.17
C LYS A 347 -22.86 -13.53 6.42
N ILE A 348 -21.62 -13.42 6.92
CA ILE A 348 -20.75 -14.56 7.25
C ILE A 348 -20.83 -14.78 8.77
N PRO A 349 -20.91 -16.03 9.25
CA PRO A 349 -20.82 -16.32 10.67
C PRO A 349 -19.54 -15.74 11.29
N GLU A 350 -19.64 -15.05 12.44
CA GLU A 350 -18.51 -14.34 13.08
C GLU A 350 -17.27 -15.21 13.24
N LYS A 351 -17.46 -16.50 13.60
CA LYS A 351 -16.35 -17.46 13.73
C LYS A 351 -15.54 -17.69 12.45
N TYR A 352 -16.09 -17.39 11.26
CA TYR A 352 -15.41 -17.55 9.96
C TYR A 352 -15.02 -16.22 9.32
N MET A 353 -15.44 -15.08 9.88
CA MET A 353 -15.13 -13.76 9.36
C MET A 353 -13.61 -13.53 9.26
N GLY A 354 -12.86 -13.92 10.29
CA GLY A 354 -11.39 -13.81 10.27
C GLY A 354 -10.74 -14.57 9.11
N SER A 355 -11.20 -15.81 8.84
CA SER A 355 -10.71 -16.59 7.69
C SER A 355 -11.08 -15.97 6.35
N ALA A 356 -12.31 -15.43 6.23
CA ALA A 356 -12.76 -14.75 5.03
C ALA A 356 -11.94 -13.48 4.75
N MET A 357 -11.66 -12.67 5.77
CA MET A 357 -10.84 -11.48 5.65
C MET A 357 -9.38 -11.82 5.31
N SER A 358 -8.82 -12.87 5.89
CA SER A 358 -7.45 -13.30 5.62
C SER A 358 -7.27 -13.79 4.19
N ILE A 359 -8.16 -14.66 3.69
CA ILE A 359 -8.12 -15.14 2.31
C ILE A 359 -8.41 -13.99 1.35
N GLY A 360 -9.39 -13.14 1.66
CA GLY A 360 -9.69 -11.95 0.88
C GLY A 360 -8.51 -11.00 0.77
N SER A 361 -7.78 -10.76 1.86
CA SER A 361 -6.57 -9.95 1.86
C SER A 361 -5.46 -10.59 1.03
N PHE A 362 -5.23 -11.89 1.18
CA PHE A 362 -4.24 -12.62 0.39
C PHE A 362 -4.52 -12.46 -1.11
N VAL A 363 -5.75 -12.73 -1.55
CA VAL A 363 -6.15 -12.59 -2.95
C VAL A 363 -6.08 -11.13 -3.41
N ALA A 364 -6.52 -10.19 -2.58
CA ALA A 364 -6.48 -8.76 -2.90
C ALA A 364 -5.07 -8.27 -3.21
N TYR A 365 -4.08 -8.67 -2.43
CA TYR A 365 -2.69 -8.24 -2.58
C TYR A 365 -1.84 -9.17 -3.46
N ALA A 366 -2.37 -10.29 -3.93
CA ALA A 366 -1.67 -11.23 -4.81
C ALA A 366 -1.06 -10.59 -6.08
N PRO A 367 -1.63 -9.55 -6.72
CA PRO A 367 -1.02 -8.88 -7.87
C PRO A 367 0.42 -8.39 -7.64
N ILE A 368 0.84 -8.13 -6.41
CA ILE A 368 2.22 -7.75 -6.08
C ILE A 368 3.22 -8.78 -6.64
N PHE A 369 2.87 -10.07 -6.63
CA PHE A 369 3.80 -11.13 -6.99
C PHE A 369 4.16 -11.18 -8.48
N TRP A 370 3.32 -10.64 -9.36
CA TRP A 370 3.59 -10.72 -10.81
C TRP A 370 3.44 -9.40 -11.56
N VAL A 371 2.57 -8.48 -11.13
CA VAL A 371 2.24 -7.30 -11.92
C VAL A 371 3.42 -6.35 -12.06
N TYR A 372 4.19 -6.13 -11.01
CA TYR A 372 5.38 -5.28 -11.10
C TYR A 372 6.44 -5.87 -12.04
N THR A 373 6.72 -7.18 -11.92
CA THR A 373 7.68 -7.88 -12.79
C THR A 373 7.19 -7.90 -14.23
N MET A 374 5.91 -8.18 -14.45
CA MET A 374 5.28 -8.19 -15.78
C MET A 374 5.36 -6.80 -16.45
N ASN A 375 4.97 -5.76 -15.73
CA ASN A 375 5.01 -4.39 -16.25
C ASN A 375 6.47 -3.96 -16.54
N GLY A 376 7.40 -4.31 -15.67
CA GLY A 376 8.83 -4.07 -15.87
C GLY A 376 9.36 -4.78 -17.12
N ALA A 377 8.97 -6.05 -17.33
CA ALA A 377 9.35 -6.81 -18.53
C ALA A 377 8.83 -6.16 -19.83
N PHE A 378 7.61 -5.62 -19.82
CA PHE A 378 7.10 -4.87 -20.98
C PHE A 378 7.94 -3.61 -21.25
N LEU A 379 8.31 -2.86 -20.21
CA LEU A 379 9.13 -1.65 -20.36
C LEU A 379 10.54 -1.96 -20.87
N ASP A 380 11.12 -3.09 -20.50
CA ASP A 380 12.42 -3.53 -20.99
C ASP A 380 12.33 -4.06 -22.43
N LEU A 381 11.26 -4.84 -22.74
CA LEU A 381 11.03 -5.39 -24.08
C LEU A 381 10.84 -4.25 -25.13
N TYR A 382 10.11 -3.22 -24.77
CA TYR A 382 9.84 -2.06 -25.63
C TYR A 382 10.72 -0.85 -25.27
N SER A 383 11.99 -1.09 -24.88
CA SER A 383 12.92 -0.05 -24.44
C SER A 383 13.16 1.06 -25.47
N SER A 384 13.09 0.74 -26.78
CA SER A 384 13.19 1.71 -27.87
C SER A 384 11.93 2.60 -28.03
N ASN A 385 10.77 2.13 -27.59
CA ASN A 385 9.52 2.90 -27.59
C ASN A 385 8.67 2.55 -26.37
N LYS A 386 9.01 3.11 -25.22
CA LYS A 386 8.35 2.85 -23.94
C LYS A 386 6.86 3.17 -23.93
N ILE A 387 6.38 4.05 -24.84
CA ILE A 387 4.96 4.40 -24.94
C ILE A 387 4.13 3.15 -25.26
N ILE A 388 4.61 2.28 -26.16
CA ILE A 388 3.93 1.01 -26.48
C ILE A 388 3.79 0.13 -25.23
N ALA A 389 4.84 0.06 -24.40
CA ALA A 389 4.79 -0.72 -23.15
C ALA A 389 3.75 -0.16 -22.18
N TYR A 390 3.69 1.16 -21.99
CA TYR A 390 2.68 1.78 -21.12
C TYR A 390 1.26 1.57 -21.65
N GLU A 391 1.06 1.71 -22.97
CA GLU A 391 -0.23 1.41 -23.59
C GLU A 391 -0.64 -0.05 -23.35
N LEU A 392 0.28 -1.01 -23.45
CA LEU A 392 0.01 -2.41 -23.16
C LEU A 392 -0.38 -2.62 -21.70
N ILE A 393 0.34 -1.99 -20.77
CA ILE A 393 0.00 -1.99 -19.34
C ILE A 393 -1.42 -1.45 -19.12
N PHE A 394 -1.79 -0.35 -19.78
CA PHE A 394 -3.11 0.25 -19.66
C PHE A 394 -4.20 -0.59 -20.35
N LYS A 395 -3.92 -1.25 -21.48
CA LYS A 395 -4.83 -2.22 -22.13
C LYS A 395 -5.17 -3.38 -21.19
N ILE A 396 -4.16 -3.93 -20.50
CA ILE A 396 -4.39 -4.93 -19.45
C ILE A 396 -5.24 -4.31 -18.33
N GLY A 397 -4.97 -3.07 -17.94
CA GLY A 397 -5.75 -2.33 -16.95
C GLY A 397 -7.22 -2.16 -17.30
N ILE A 398 -7.54 -1.97 -18.58
CA ILE A 398 -8.93 -1.92 -19.07
C ILE A 398 -9.61 -3.28 -18.77
N GLY A 399 -9.00 -4.38 -19.19
CA GLY A 399 -9.54 -5.72 -18.95
C GLY A 399 -9.73 -6.05 -17.47
N VAL A 400 -8.71 -5.72 -16.66
CA VAL A 400 -8.74 -5.90 -15.20
C VAL A 400 -9.85 -5.07 -14.56
N SER A 401 -10.02 -3.81 -14.95
CA SER A 401 -11.06 -2.93 -14.41
C SER A 401 -12.48 -3.42 -14.81
N ILE A 402 -12.65 -3.92 -16.02
CA ILE A 402 -13.91 -4.53 -16.47
C ILE A 402 -14.21 -5.79 -15.65
N LEU A 403 -13.24 -6.67 -15.47
CA LEU A 403 -13.40 -7.88 -14.65
C LEU A 403 -13.81 -7.54 -13.22
N GLY A 404 -13.19 -6.56 -12.61
CA GLY A 404 -13.52 -6.09 -11.26
C GLY A 404 -14.90 -5.44 -11.18
N CYS A 405 -15.28 -4.65 -12.19
CA CYS A 405 -16.61 -4.08 -12.31
C CYS A 405 -17.68 -5.19 -12.35
N LEU A 406 -17.51 -6.17 -13.24
CA LEU A 406 -18.44 -7.30 -13.39
C LEU A 406 -18.54 -8.11 -12.08
N SER A 407 -17.41 -8.41 -11.45
CA SER A 407 -17.36 -9.15 -10.19
C SER A 407 -18.13 -8.42 -9.08
N SER A 408 -17.92 -7.10 -8.94
CA SER A 408 -18.61 -6.26 -7.96
C SER A 408 -20.11 -6.11 -8.26
N MET A 409 -20.48 -6.01 -9.53
CA MET A 409 -21.90 -5.97 -9.96
C MET A 409 -22.61 -7.29 -9.63
N LEU A 410 -22.01 -8.43 -9.99
CA LEU A 410 -22.55 -9.75 -9.67
C LEU A 410 -22.74 -9.93 -8.17
N LEU A 411 -21.73 -9.54 -7.37
CA LEU A 411 -21.84 -9.59 -5.92
C LEU A 411 -23.02 -8.77 -5.40
N THR A 412 -23.22 -7.56 -5.95
CA THR A 412 -24.32 -6.68 -5.57
C THR A 412 -25.68 -7.31 -5.89
N ILE A 413 -25.82 -7.93 -7.08
CA ILE A 413 -27.07 -8.58 -7.52
C ILE A 413 -27.40 -9.78 -6.63
N ILE A 414 -26.39 -10.62 -6.35
CA ILE A 414 -26.57 -11.82 -5.51
C ILE A 414 -26.92 -11.44 -4.05
N ASN A 415 -26.31 -10.37 -3.53
CA ASN A 415 -26.61 -9.90 -2.17
C ASN A 415 -28.05 -9.35 -2.06
N LYS A 416 -28.56 -8.65 -3.07
CA LYS A 416 -29.96 -8.18 -3.10
C LYS A 416 -30.99 -9.31 -3.10
N ARG A 417 -30.66 -10.46 -3.71
CA ARG A 417 -31.60 -11.62 -3.78
C ARG A 417 -31.65 -12.40 -2.47
N THR A 418 -30.72 -12.16 -1.54
CA THR A 418 -30.60 -12.91 -0.27
C THR A 418 -30.81 -12.03 0.96
N SER A 419 -31.09 -10.75 0.80
CA SER A 419 -31.60 -9.81 1.79
C SER A 419 -33.11 -9.73 1.74
#